data_4f31fea9a62674c844084d107294f6e6
#
_entry.id   4f31fea9a62674c844084d107294f6e6
#
_cell.length_a   1.000
_cell.length_b   1.000
_cell.length_c   1.000
_cell.angle_alpha   90.00
_cell.angle_beta   90.00
_cell.angle_gamma   90.00
#
_symmetry.space_group_name_H-M   'P 1'
#
loop_
_entity.id
_entity.type
_entity.pdbx_description
1 polymer ?
#
loop_
_entity_poly.entity_id
_entity_poly.type
_entity_poly.pdbx_seq_one_letter_code
_entity_poly.pdbx_strand_id
1 'polypeptide(L)'
;MLYLISTPIGNLNDISLRAIEVLNNVDHIFAEDTRNTSKLLKFINCDKKCKSLHEHNEQEASSQIIKILSNSDIDIALVSDAGTPTISDPGYHLTQKCIDNNIEFTLIPGPSSVINALVLSGLPTSSFSFLGFVPRKKSQKIRFFQSLKKERNTIILFESAKRIEDTLSCIADEYSKNKKISLCREMTKLYENIERGTAVSLLKKINNGELMLKGEFVIAIEPFALKDNDLIFDNKIYKSFLENMPTKEAAKIISSITKENKRHVYKKLLELK
;
A
#
# COMPACT_ATOMS: atom_id res chain seq x y z
N MET A 1 -16.11 23.61 5.25
CA MET A 1 -15.26 22.78 4.38
C MET A 1 -14.63 21.64 5.17
N LEU A 2 -14.28 20.47 4.54
CA LEU A 2 -13.55 19.40 5.20
C LEU A 2 -12.07 19.41 4.77
N TYR A 3 -11.17 19.41 5.75
CA TYR A 3 -9.72 19.27 5.56
C TYR A 3 -9.24 17.88 6.02
N LEU A 4 -8.75 17.07 5.10
CA LEU A 4 -7.98 15.87 5.43
C LEU A 4 -6.55 16.30 5.67
N ILE A 5 -5.94 15.96 6.81
CA ILE A 5 -4.62 16.48 7.17
C ILE A 5 -3.65 15.32 7.36
N SER A 6 -2.59 15.29 6.56
CA SER A 6 -1.49 14.34 6.77
C SER A 6 -0.69 14.69 8.01
N THR A 7 -0.51 13.72 8.91
CA THR A 7 0.18 13.87 10.19
C THR A 7 1.54 13.20 10.19
N PRO A 8 2.44 13.56 11.12
CA PRO A 8 3.74 12.92 11.24
C PRO A 8 3.66 11.41 11.44
N ILE A 9 4.57 10.67 10.80
CA ILE A 9 4.65 9.21 10.91
C ILE A 9 5.63 8.73 12.00
N GLY A 10 6.23 9.66 12.72
CA GLY A 10 7.17 9.32 13.79
C GLY A 10 7.84 10.54 14.40
N ASN A 11 8.27 11.52 13.62
CA ASN A 11 8.87 12.76 14.05
C ASN A 11 7.87 13.91 13.96
N LEU A 12 7.49 14.50 15.09
CA LEU A 12 6.51 15.60 15.14
C LEU A 12 6.93 16.81 14.31
N ASN A 13 8.23 17.02 14.08
CA ASN A 13 8.74 18.13 13.26
C ASN A 13 8.44 17.95 11.76
N ASP A 14 7.97 16.80 11.33
CA ASP A 14 7.58 16.56 9.92
C ASP A 14 6.21 17.15 9.59
N ILE A 15 5.49 17.73 10.55
CA ILE A 15 4.22 18.40 10.28
C ILE A 15 4.44 19.64 9.41
N SER A 16 3.61 19.83 8.38
CA SER A 16 3.72 21.01 7.53
C SER A 16 3.19 22.27 8.22
N LEU A 17 3.76 23.44 7.90
CA LEU A 17 3.30 24.73 8.42
C LEU A 17 1.82 24.96 8.10
N ARG A 18 1.37 24.58 6.90
CA ARG A 18 -0.04 24.68 6.49
C ARG A 18 -0.94 23.76 7.32
N ALA A 19 -0.49 22.58 7.71
CA ALA A 19 -1.25 21.70 8.60
C ALA A 19 -1.43 22.33 9.98
N ILE A 20 -0.37 22.95 10.52
CA ILE A 20 -0.43 23.69 11.80
C ILE A 20 -1.43 24.83 11.73
N GLU A 21 -1.37 25.63 10.65
CA GLU A 21 -2.28 26.76 10.43
C GLU A 21 -3.73 26.29 10.37
N VAL A 22 -4.03 25.26 9.55
CA VAL A 22 -5.40 24.73 9.39
C VAL A 22 -5.92 24.16 10.70
N LEU A 23 -5.12 23.35 11.43
CA LEU A 23 -5.53 22.78 12.73
C LEU A 23 -5.84 23.86 13.78
N ASN A 24 -5.15 24.99 13.75
CA ASN A 24 -5.42 26.10 14.64
C ASN A 24 -6.69 26.91 14.24
N ASN A 25 -7.11 26.86 12.98
CA ASN A 25 -8.22 27.69 12.49
C ASN A 25 -9.55 26.94 12.39
N VAL A 26 -9.58 25.63 12.07
CA VAL A 26 -10.84 24.86 11.93
C VAL A 26 -11.68 24.86 13.21
N ASP A 27 -12.99 24.71 13.09
CA ASP A 27 -13.92 24.70 14.22
C ASP A 27 -13.89 23.37 14.97
N HIS A 28 -13.73 22.26 14.24
CA HIS A 28 -13.70 20.93 14.83
C HIS A 28 -12.57 20.07 14.27
N ILE A 29 -11.98 19.23 15.12
CA ILE A 29 -10.99 18.23 14.73
C ILE A 29 -11.57 16.86 15.05
N PHE A 30 -11.57 15.98 14.05
CA PHE A 30 -11.85 14.56 14.20
C PHE A 30 -10.57 13.75 14.04
N ALA A 31 -10.42 12.73 14.87
CA ALA A 31 -9.19 11.94 14.97
C ALA A 31 -9.50 10.46 15.15
N GLU A 32 -8.64 9.60 14.62
CA GLU A 32 -8.71 8.16 14.79
C GLU A 32 -8.50 7.78 16.27
N ASP A 33 -7.36 8.13 16.86
CA ASP A 33 -7.12 8.07 18.30
C ASP A 33 -6.90 9.50 18.85
N THR A 34 -7.87 9.96 19.62
CA THR A 34 -7.84 11.31 20.24
C THR A 34 -6.65 11.52 21.19
N ARG A 35 -6.11 10.44 21.78
CA ARG A 35 -4.96 10.51 22.69
C ARG A 35 -3.68 10.78 21.92
N ASN A 36 -3.48 10.14 20.79
CA ASN A 36 -2.33 10.37 19.92
C ASN A 36 -2.39 11.76 19.29
N THR A 37 -3.54 12.14 18.76
CA THR A 37 -3.77 13.47 18.19
C THR A 37 -3.58 14.58 19.24
N SER A 38 -4.01 14.37 20.49
CA SER A 38 -3.77 15.36 21.56
C SER A 38 -2.30 15.66 21.82
N LYS A 39 -1.40 14.68 21.62
CA LYS A 39 0.06 14.91 21.73
C LYS A 39 0.55 15.83 20.62
N LEU A 40 0.06 15.60 19.38
CA LEU A 40 0.37 16.45 18.23
C LEU A 40 -0.16 17.86 18.43
N LEU A 41 -1.43 18.01 18.84
CA LEU A 41 -2.04 19.32 19.08
C LEU A 41 -1.28 20.11 20.16
N LYS A 42 -0.89 19.45 21.25
CA LYS A 42 -0.04 20.07 22.29
C LYS A 42 1.31 20.52 21.72
N PHE A 43 1.94 19.72 20.88
CA PHE A 43 3.23 20.06 20.25
C PHE A 43 3.15 21.32 19.39
N ILE A 44 2.03 21.51 18.67
CA ILE A 44 1.81 22.68 17.80
C ILE A 44 1.12 23.85 18.52
N ASN A 45 0.97 23.80 19.84
CA ASN A 45 0.28 24.80 20.67
C ASN A 45 -1.18 25.03 20.22
N CYS A 46 -1.92 23.96 19.88
CA CYS A 46 -3.33 24.01 19.55
C CYS A 46 -4.16 23.47 20.73
N ASP A 47 -4.98 24.34 21.36
CA ASP A 47 -5.80 24.00 22.54
C ASP A 47 -7.15 23.33 22.20
N LYS A 48 -7.39 23.02 20.92
CA LYS A 48 -8.65 22.41 20.48
C LYS A 48 -8.76 20.96 20.94
N LYS A 49 -9.99 20.57 21.27
CA LYS A 49 -10.31 19.17 21.58
C LYS A 49 -10.70 18.42 20.30
N CYS A 50 -10.22 17.17 20.16
CA CYS A 50 -10.64 16.31 19.06
C CYS A 50 -11.78 15.37 19.47
N LYS A 51 -12.65 15.09 18.48
CA LYS A 51 -13.70 14.08 18.54
C LYS A 51 -13.20 12.80 17.85
N SER A 52 -13.74 11.66 18.24
CA SER A 52 -13.31 10.38 17.66
C SER A 52 -14.00 10.08 16.34
N LEU A 53 -13.21 9.64 15.33
CA LEU A 53 -13.65 9.01 14.09
C LEU A 53 -12.71 7.85 13.78
N HIS A 54 -13.10 6.62 14.09
CA HIS A 54 -12.33 5.39 13.88
C HIS A 54 -13.18 4.36 13.10
N GLU A 55 -12.57 3.27 12.65
CA GLU A 55 -13.20 2.24 11.82
C GLU A 55 -14.58 1.77 12.36
N HIS A 56 -14.74 1.64 13.70
CA HIS A 56 -15.98 1.14 14.29
C HIS A 56 -17.12 2.15 14.38
N ASN A 57 -16.84 3.47 14.34
CA ASN A 57 -17.87 4.52 14.41
C ASN A 57 -17.94 5.38 13.16
N GLU A 58 -17.14 5.08 12.13
CA GLU A 58 -16.97 5.94 10.94
C GLU A 58 -18.30 6.28 10.26
N GLN A 59 -19.21 5.34 10.14
CA GLN A 59 -20.49 5.57 9.48
C GLN A 59 -21.37 6.58 10.21
N GLU A 60 -21.46 6.48 11.54
CA GLU A 60 -22.23 7.40 12.37
C GLU A 60 -21.56 8.76 12.45
N ALA A 61 -20.26 8.81 12.77
CA ALA A 61 -19.50 10.05 12.86
C ALA A 61 -19.50 10.80 11.52
N SER A 62 -19.34 10.11 10.39
CA SER A 62 -19.44 10.72 9.06
C SER A 62 -20.81 11.35 8.82
N SER A 63 -21.90 10.69 9.23
CA SER A 63 -23.25 11.27 9.07
C SER A 63 -23.45 12.53 9.91
N GLN A 64 -22.87 12.58 11.11
CA GLN A 64 -22.89 13.79 11.95
C GLN A 64 -22.06 14.91 11.34
N ILE A 65 -20.85 14.60 10.82
CA ILE A 65 -19.99 15.58 10.15
C ILE A 65 -20.67 16.19 8.94
N ILE A 66 -21.30 15.37 8.10
CA ILE A 66 -22.05 15.86 6.93
C ILE A 66 -23.17 16.82 7.34
N LYS A 67 -23.94 16.49 8.38
CA LYS A 67 -25.00 17.40 8.89
C LYS A 67 -24.45 18.74 9.34
N ILE A 68 -23.29 18.75 10.00
CA ILE A 68 -22.65 20.00 10.45
C ILE A 68 -22.21 20.82 9.23
N LEU A 69 -21.49 20.20 8.30
CA LEU A 69 -20.96 20.86 7.10
C LEU A 69 -22.06 21.39 6.15
N SER A 70 -23.22 20.70 6.09
CA SER A 70 -24.34 21.11 5.22
C SER A 70 -25.16 22.28 5.78
N ASN A 71 -25.14 22.51 7.09
CA ASN A 71 -26.02 23.46 7.75
C ASN A 71 -25.32 24.71 8.30
N SER A 72 -23.99 24.81 8.14
CA SER A 72 -23.20 25.86 8.75
C SER A 72 -21.92 26.13 7.94
N ASP A 73 -21.47 27.38 7.99
CA ASP A 73 -20.16 27.77 7.44
C ASP A 73 -19.06 27.41 8.44
N ILE A 74 -18.84 26.12 8.58
CA ILE A 74 -17.91 25.53 9.56
C ILE A 74 -16.82 24.75 8.84
N ASP A 75 -15.60 24.86 9.34
CA ASP A 75 -14.43 24.12 8.89
C ASP A 75 -14.14 22.95 9.82
N ILE A 76 -13.93 21.76 9.25
CA ILE A 76 -13.63 20.53 10.00
C ILE A 76 -12.33 19.93 9.49
N ALA A 77 -11.45 19.53 10.41
CA ALA A 77 -10.28 18.73 10.09
C ALA A 77 -10.50 17.24 10.45
N LEU A 78 -10.06 16.33 9.58
CA LEU A 78 -9.87 14.91 9.87
C LEU A 78 -8.39 14.59 9.85
N VAL A 79 -7.91 13.96 10.92
CA VAL A 79 -6.53 13.45 11.05
C VAL A 79 -6.55 11.96 11.34
N SER A 80 -5.57 11.21 10.78
CA SER A 80 -5.26 9.83 11.20
C SER A 80 -4.17 9.83 12.27
N ASP A 81 -3.90 8.67 12.83
CA ASP A 81 -2.84 8.52 13.84
C ASP A 81 -1.46 8.83 13.27
N ALA A 82 -1.21 8.47 12.00
CA ALA A 82 0.07 8.71 11.34
C ALA A 82 -0.08 8.69 9.81
N GLY A 83 0.47 9.69 9.13
CA GLY A 83 0.46 9.76 7.67
C GLY A 83 -0.81 10.38 7.11
N THR A 84 -1.22 9.92 5.95
CA THR A 84 -2.33 10.49 5.16
C THR A 84 -3.65 9.77 5.49
N PRO A 85 -4.70 10.47 5.95
CA PRO A 85 -6.01 9.89 6.20
C PRO A 85 -6.53 9.11 4.99
N THR A 86 -7.35 8.09 5.20
CA THR A 86 -7.93 7.18 4.21
C THR A 86 -6.98 6.12 3.64
N ILE A 87 -5.67 6.27 3.81
CA ILE A 87 -4.67 5.32 3.29
C ILE A 87 -4.36 4.26 4.36
N SER A 88 -5.13 3.20 4.41
CA SER A 88 -5.18 2.17 5.47
C SER A 88 -5.70 2.70 6.82
N ASP A 89 -6.35 3.85 6.79
CA ASP A 89 -6.89 4.59 7.92
C ASP A 89 -8.36 4.95 7.68
N PRO A 90 -9.15 5.34 8.71
CA PRO A 90 -10.52 5.81 8.56
C PRO A 90 -10.61 7.09 7.70
N GLY A 91 -11.81 7.35 7.18
CA GLY A 91 -12.14 8.57 6.45
C GLY A 91 -12.63 8.35 5.02
N TYR A 92 -12.47 7.13 4.46
CA TYR A 92 -12.96 6.84 3.12
C TYR A 92 -14.48 7.04 3.00
N HIS A 93 -15.27 6.53 3.94
CA HIS A 93 -16.72 6.72 3.92
C HIS A 93 -17.12 8.19 4.09
N LEU A 94 -16.37 8.96 4.87
CA LEU A 94 -16.59 10.39 5.01
C LEU A 94 -16.38 11.13 3.68
N THR A 95 -15.28 10.84 2.98
CA THR A 95 -15.01 11.48 1.68
C THR A 95 -16.06 11.12 0.63
N GLN A 96 -16.54 9.86 0.60
CA GLN A 96 -17.64 9.47 -0.28
C GLN A 96 -18.93 10.26 0.03
N LYS A 97 -19.29 10.38 1.31
CA LYS A 97 -20.45 11.19 1.71
C LYS A 97 -20.29 12.66 1.39
N CYS A 98 -19.09 13.23 1.45
CA CYS A 98 -18.85 14.60 1.00
C CYS A 98 -19.16 14.75 -0.49
N ILE A 99 -18.69 13.82 -1.32
CA ILE A 99 -18.99 13.81 -2.77
C ILE A 99 -20.49 13.71 -3.01
N ASP A 100 -21.18 12.77 -2.37
CA ASP A 100 -22.62 12.53 -2.53
C ASP A 100 -23.48 13.74 -2.11
N ASN A 101 -22.99 14.59 -1.21
CA ASN A 101 -23.69 15.77 -0.70
C ASN A 101 -23.14 17.10 -1.25
N ASN A 102 -22.25 17.06 -2.25
CA ASN A 102 -21.61 18.25 -2.85
C ASN A 102 -20.88 19.14 -1.81
N ILE A 103 -20.27 18.51 -0.80
CA ILE A 103 -19.47 19.18 0.22
C ILE A 103 -18.02 19.21 -0.24
N GLU A 104 -17.42 20.38 -0.29
CA GLU A 104 -16.03 20.55 -0.66
C GLU A 104 -15.09 19.96 0.41
N PHE A 105 -14.07 19.24 -0.03
CA PHE A 105 -12.99 18.80 0.82
C PHE A 105 -11.64 18.90 0.11
N THR A 106 -10.58 19.02 0.89
CA THR A 106 -9.20 19.08 0.38
C THR A 106 -8.26 18.26 1.26
N LEU A 107 -7.11 17.88 0.70
CA LEU A 107 -6.02 17.28 1.44
C LEU A 107 -4.91 18.29 1.69
N ILE A 108 -4.52 18.43 2.95
CA ILE A 108 -3.27 19.11 3.31
C ILE A 108 -2.14 18.08 3.23
N PRO A 109 -1.28 18.18 2.20
CA PRO A 109 -0.23 17.19 1.97
C PRO A 109 0.81 17.19 3.10
N GLY A 110 1.42 16.03 3.32
CA GLY A 110 2.44 15.87 4.36
C GLY A 110 3.07 14.47 4.34
N PRO A 111 3.57 13.99 5.48
CA PRO A 111 4.26 12.72 5.59
C PRO A 111 3.44 11.54 5.10
N SER A 112 4.14 10.57 4.49
CA SER A 112 3.54 9.30 4.04
C SER A 112 4.56 8.18 4.18
N SER A 113 4.25 7.17 4.98
CA SER A 113 5.11 5.98 5.14
C SER A 113 5.28 5.20 3.85
N VAL A 114 4.27 5.21 2.97
CA VAL A 114 4.30 4.56 1.65
C VAL A 114 5.35 5.21 0.75
N ILE A 115 5.30 6.53 0.63
CA ILE A 115 6.25 7.29 -0.21
C ILE A 115 7.65 7.26 0.39
N ASN A 116 7.79 7.44 1.72
CA ASN A 116 9.08 7.35 2.39
C ASN A 116 9.74 5.98 2.16
N ALA A 117 8.98 4.89 2.34
CA ALA A 117 9.49 3.54 2.10
C ALA A 117 9.90 3.33 0.63
N LEU A 118 9.11 3.81 -0.33
CA LEU A 118 9.45 3.74 -1.75
C LEU A 118 10.79 4.41 -2.04
N VAL A 119 10.98 5.64 -1.59
CA VAL A 119 12.21 6.41 -1.80
C VAL A 119 13.40 5.75 -1.07
N LEU A 120 13.23 5.42 0.22
CA LEU A 120 14.29 4.82 1.04
C LEU A 120 14.63 3.39 0.61
N SER A 121 13.74 2.68 -0.07
CA SER A 121 13.99 1.31 -0.54
C SER A 121 15.15 1.23 -1.55
N GLY A 122 15.35 2.27 -2.35
CA GLY A 122 16.28 2.27 -3.48
C GLY A 122 15.82 1.41 -4.66
N LEU A 123 14.56 0.99 -4.69
CA LEU A 123 13.92 0.27 -5.79
C LEU A 123 13.37 1.25 -6.83
N PRO A 124 12.99 0.81 -8.06
CA PRO A 124 12.42 1.67 -9.08
C PRO A 124 11.18 2.43 -8.56
N THR A 125 11.14 3.75 -8.76
CA THR A 125 10.09 4.63 -8.25
C THR A 125 9.11 5.12 -9.31
N SER A 126 9.39 4.87 -10.58
CA SER A 126 8.57 5.34 -11.71
C SER A 126 7.12 4.82 -11.68
N SER A 127 6.93 3.63 -11.14
CA SER A 127 5.62 3.05 -10.89
C SER A 127 5.67 2.14 -9.66
N PHE A 128 4.64 2.22 -8.83
CA PHE A 128 4.52 1.37 -7.64
C PHE A 128 3.06 1.02 -7.34
N SER A 129 2.86 -0.06 -6.61
CA SER A 129 1.57 -0.54 -6.14
C SER A 129 1.62 -0.63 -4.62
N PHE A 130 0.78 0.14 -3.92
CA PHE A 130 0.56 -0.01 -2.49
C PHE A 130 -0.63 -0.93 -2.26
N LEU A 131 -0.44 -2.00 -1.51
CA LEU A 131 -1.45 -3.06 -1.33
C LEU A 131 -1.86 -3.27 0.14
N GLY A 132 -1.54 -2.29 1.01
CA GLY A 132 -1.91 -2.33 2.42
C GLY A 132 -1.19 -3.44 3.21
N PHE A 133 -1.89 -4.03 4.19
CA PHE A 133 -1.32 -5.04 5.07
C PHE A 133 -1.30 -6.44 4.43
N VAL A 134 -0.20 -7.15 4.67
CA VAL A 134 -0.10 -8.58 4.31
C VAL A 134 -1.17 -9.40 5.03
N PRO A 135 -1.88 -10.32 4.34
CA PRO A 135 -2.90 -11.17 4.96
C PRO A 135 -2.39 -11.95 6.17
N ARG A 136 -3.22 -12.03 7.23
CA ARG A 136 -2.83 -12.70 8.48
C ARG A 136 -2.79 -14.23 8.35
N LYS A 137 -3.76 -14.83 7.66
CA LYS A 137 -3.87 -16.29 7.52
C LYS A 137 -2.84 -16.81 6.52
N LYS A 138 -2.07 -17.86 6.89
CA LYS A 138 -1.00 -18.45 6.08
C LYS A 138 -1.45 -18.79 4.64
N SER A 139 -2.60 -19.43 4.47
CA SER A 139 -3.12 -19.80 3.14
C SER A 139 -3.46 -18.57 2.27
N GLN A 140 -3.98 -17.50 2.87
CA GLN A 140 -4.26 -16.24 2.18
C GLN A 140 -2.97 -15.52 1.82
N LYS A 141 -1.96 -15.52 2.71
CA LYS A 141 -0.64 -14.94 2.49
C LYS A 141 0.05 -15.59 1.30
N ILE A 142 0.06 -16.94 1.21
CA ILE A 142 0.62 -17.67 0.07
C ILE A 142 -0.07 -17.25 -1.23
N ARG A 143 -1.40 -17.29 -1.29
CA ARG A 143 -2.17 -16.88 -2.48
C ARG A 143 -1.90 -15.42 -2.85
N PHE A 144 -1.80 -14.55 -1.87
CA PHE A 144 -1.47 -13.14 -2.06
C PHE A 144 -0.11 -12.98 -2.73
N PHE A 145 0.97 -13.58 -2.20
CA PHE A 145 2.29 -13.50 -2.82
C PHE A 145 2.34 -14.19 -4.20
N GLN A 146 1.58 -15.26 -4.41
CA GLN A 146 1.46 -15.89 -5.74
C GLN A 146 0.82 -14.94 -6.75
N SER A 147 -0.23 -14.21 -6.37
CA SER A 147 -0.88 -13.23 -7.26
C SER A 147 0.04 -12.08 -7.63
N LEU A 148 0.93 -11.66 -6.72
CA LEU A 148 1.88 -10.57 -6.95
C LEU A 148 2.98 -10.90 -7.96
N LYS A 149 3.18 -12.15 -8.36
CA LYS A 149 4.14 -12.54 -9.43
C LYS A 149 3.83 -11.86 -10.78
N LYS A 150 2.63 -11.32 -10.94
CA LYS A 150 2.20 -10.56 -12.13
C LYS A 150 2.49 -9.06 -12.03
N GLU A 151 2.82 -8.56 -10.85
CA GLU A 151 3.08 -7.13 -10.63
C GLU A 151 4.36 -6.70 -11.35
N ARG A 152 4.26 -5.59 -12.08
CA ARG A 152 5.36 -4.97 -12.84
C ARG A 152 5.84 -3.67 -12.19
N ASN A 153 5.22 -3.30 -11.09
CA ASN A 153 5.52 -2.12 -10.30
C ASN A 153 6.29 -2.51 -9.03
N THR A 154 7.02 -1.58 -8.44
CA THR A 154 7.54 -1.76 -7.08
C THR A 154 6.35 -1.93 -6.13
N ILE A 155 6.36 -2.99 -5.31
CA ILE A 155 5.27 -3.32 -4.39
C ILE A 155 5.61 -2.77 -3.01
N ILE A 156 4.68 -2.04 -2.40
CA ILE A 156 4.78 -1.54 -1.03
C ILE A 156 3.70 -2.20 -0.17
N LEU A 157 4.10 -2.76 0.96
CA LEU A 157 3.24 -3.48 1.89
C LEU A 157 3.48 -3.03 3.32
N PHE A 158 2.43 -2.97 4.13
CA PHE A 158 2.55 -2.83 5.57
C PHE A 158 2.63 -4.19 6.26
N GLU A 159 3.46 -4.27 7.30
CA GLU A 159 3.55 -5.48 8.11
C GLU A 159 3.90 -5.15 9.57
N SER A 160 3.36 -5.92 10.49
CA SER A 160 3.70 -5.80 11.90
C SER A 160 4.99 -6.54 12.24
N ALA A 161 5.75 -6.01 13.19
CA ALA A 161 7.03 -6.60 13.63
C ALA A 161 6.93 -8.10 13.96
N LYS A 162 5.85 -8.51 14.63
CA LYS A 162 5.61 -9.91 15.01
C LYS A 162 5.44 -10.88 13.83
N ARG A 163 5.18 -10.36 12.63
CA ARG A 163 4.86 -11.19 11.45
C ARG A 163 5.92 -11.09 10.34
N ILE A 164 6.91 -10.18 10.48
CA ILE A 164 7.97 -9.97 9.48
C ILE A 164 8.70 -11.27 9.13
N GLU A 165 9.11 -12.05 10.12
CA GLU A 165 9.85 -13.31 9.90
C GLU A 165 9.01 -14.32 9.10
N ASP A 166 7.76 -14.57 9.49
CA ASP A 166 6.85 -15.45 8.77
C ASP A 166 6.51 -14.91 7.36
N THR A 167 6.44 -13.60 7.19
CA THR A 167 6.20 -12.98 5.89
C THR A 167 7.42 -13.11 4.98
N LEU A 168 8.64 -12.89 5.47
CA LEU A 168 9.86 -13.10 4.71
C LEU A 168 10.07 -14.59 4.35
N SER A 169 9.72 -15.51 5.25
CA SER A 169 9.76 -16.95 4.96
C SER A 169 8.83 -17.30 3.80
N CYS A 170 7.60 -16.78 3.81
CA CYS A 170 6.66 -16.98 2.70
C CYS A 170 7.19 -16.37 1.38
N ILE A 171 7.81 -15.20 1.42
CA ILE A 171 8.43 -14.59 0.23
C ILE A 171 9.60 -15.43 -0.28
N ALA A 172 10.43 -15.98 0.62
CA ALA A 172 11.56 -16.83 0.25
C ALA A 172 11.12 -18.14 -0.45
N ASP A 173 9.96 -18.69 -0.03
CA ASP A 173 9.39 -19.90 -0.64
C ASP A 173 8.75 -19.59 -2.01
N GLU A 174 8.12 -18.44 -2.16
CA GLU A 174 7.33 -18.11 -3.34
C GLU A 174 8.12 -17.39 -4.44
N TYR A 175 9.22 -16.70 -4.12
CA TYR A 175 9.94 -15.86 -5.07
C TYR A 175 11.35 -16.37 -5.37
N SER A 176 11.98 -15.81 -6.39
CA SER A 176 13.36 -16.15 -6.71
C SER A 176 14.31 -15.73 -5.58
N LYS A 177 15.38 -16.51 -5.37
CA LYS A 177 16.40 -16.23 -4.34
C LYS A 177 17.06 -14.86 -4.46
N ASN A 178 17.02 -14.26 -5.66
CA ASN A 178 17.64 -12.96 -5.97
C ASN A 178 16.65 -11.80 -5.90
N LYS A 179 15.37 -12.04 -5.56
CA LYS A 179 14.35 -10.98 -5.47
C LYS A 179 14.74 -9.97 -4.40
N LYS A 180 14.94 -8.70 -4.82
CA LYS A 180 15.33 -7.61 -3.91
C LYS A 180 14.14 -7.15 -3.07
N ILE A 181 14.42 -6.95 -1.81
CA ILE A 181 13.46 -6.51 -0.79
C ILE A 181 14.14 -5.44 0.05
N SER A 182 13.38 -4.45 0.46
CA SER A 182 13.79 -3.50 1.50
C SER A 182 12.78 -3.57 2.65
N LEU A 183 13.30 -3.67 3.87
CA LEU A 183 12.53 -3.51 5.09
C LEU A 183 12.81 -2.12 5.65
N CYS A 184 11.82 -1.25 5.61
CA CYS A 184 11.88 0.07 6.20
C CYS A 184 11.23 0.01 7.59
N ARG A 185 12.02 0.22 8.62
CA ARG A 185 11.60 0.12 10.01
C ARG A 185 11.67 1.48 10.70
N GLU A 186 10.63 1.82 11.48
CA GLU A 186 10.60 3.00 12.35
C GLU A 186 11.03 4.30 11.64
N MET A 187 10.57 4.48 10.39
CA MET A 187 10.94 5.64 9.57
C MET A 187 10.63 6.96 10.30
N THR A 188 11.53 7.93 10.17
CA THR A 188 11.54 9.25 10.83
C THR A 188 11.71 9.22 12.36
N LYS A 189 11.78 8.03 12.99
CA LYS A 189 11.98 7.86 14.43
C LYS A 189 13.46 7.64 14.77
N LEU A 190 13.78 7.70 16.08
CA LEU A 190 15.15 7.52 16.61
C LEU A 190 15.82 6.22 16.14
N TYR A 191 15.03 5.17 15.92
CA TYR A 191 15.53 3.85 15.52
C TYR A 191 15.20 3.52 14.06
N GLU A 192 15.15 4.54 13.19
CA GLU A 192 15.01 4.34 11.76
C GLU A 192 16.10 3.41 11.25
N ASN A 193 15.69 2.37 10.54
CA ASN A 193 16.62 1.42 9.92
C ASN A 193 16.04 0.91 8.60
N ILE A 194 16.89 0.88 7.57
CA ILE A 194 16.53 0.40 6.23
C ILE A 194 17.43 -0.76 5.85
N GLU A 195 16.88 -1.96 5.93
CA GLU A 195 17.59 -3.19 5.56
C GLU A 195 17.24 -3.61 4.14
N ARG A 196 18.27 -3.74 3.30
CA ARG A 196 18.12 -4.14 1.89
C ARG A 196 18.77 -5.50 1.67
N GLY A 197 18.13 -6.33 0.86
CA GLY A 197 18.64 -7.65 0.56
C GLY A 197 17.63 -8.53 -0.17
N THR A 198 17.77 -9.83 0.02
CA THR A 198 16.78 -10.84 -0.39
C THR A 198 16.05 -11.37 0.84
N ALA A 199 14.91 -12.03 0.66
CA ALA A 199 14.18 -12.62 1.79
C ALA A 199 15.09 -13.54 2.62
N VAL A 200 15.90 -14.36 1.97
CA VAL A 200 16.85 -15.29 2.63
C VAL A 200 17.92 -14.53 3.41
N SER A 201 18.52 -13.47 2.84
CA SER A 201 19.55 -12.69 3.54
C SER A 201 18.99 -11.92 4.72
N LEU A 202 17.77 -11.40 4.62
CA LEU A 202 17.09 -10.68 5.71
C LEU A 202 16.70 -11.63 6.85
N LEU A 203 16.20 -12.83 6.53
CA LEU A 203 15.95 -13.90 7.52
C LEU A 203 17.24 -14.29 8.26
N LYS A 204 18.37 -14.39 7.56
CA LYS A 204 19.66 -14.66 8.19
C LYS A 204 20.05 -13.56 9.19
N LYS A 205 19.86 -12.29 8.84
CA LYS A 205 20.11 -11.16 9.75
C LYS A 205 19.21 -11.21 11.00
N ILE A 206 17.94 -11.60 10.84
CA ILE A 206 17.02 -11.78 11.98
C ILE A 206 17.55 -12.87 12.90
N ASN A 207 17.88 -14.04 12.34
CA ASN A 207 18.37 -15.20 13.12
C ASN A 207 19.71 -14.91 13.83
N ASN A 208 20.56 -14.07 13.25
CA ASN A 208 21.81 -13.63 13.87
C ASN A 208 21.61 -12.52 14.93
N GLY A 209 20.40 -12.00 15.13
CA GLY A 209 20.11 -10.88 16.03
C GLY A 209 20.56 -9.51 15.51
N GLU A 210 20.96 -9.42 14.23
CA GLU A 210 21.41 -8.19 13.58
C GLU A 210 20.22 -7.25 13.22
N LEU A 211 19.02 -7.83 13.06
CA LEU A 211 17.79 -7.10 12.75
C LEU A 211 16.77 -7.27 13.86
N MET A 212 16.45 -6.15 14.54
CA MET A 212 15.50 -6.15 15.64
C MET A 212 14.05 -6.06 15.14
N LEU A 213 13.22 -7.04 15.51
CA LEU A 213 11.78 -7.10 15.16
C LEU A 213 10.91 -6.34 16.18
N LYS A 214 11.07 -5.02 16.23
CA LYS A 214 10.24 -4.11 17.07
C LYS A 214 9.84 -2.89 16.26
N GLY A 215 8.66 -2.35 16.56
CA GLY A 215 8.12 -1.16 15.89
C GLY A 215 7.35 -1.46 14.62
N GLU A 216 7.26 -0.48 13.75
CA GLU A 216 6.48 -0.50 12.51
C GLU A 216 7.36 -0.82 11.31
N PHE A 217 6.83 -1.61 10.39
CA PHE A 217 7.56 -2.04 9.20
C PHE A 217 6.78 -1.76 7.92
N VAL A 218 7.50 -1.28 6.93
CA VAL A 218 7.05 -1.25 5.55
C VAL A 218 7.98 -2.11 4.71
N ILE A 219 7.41 -3.01 3.91
CA ILE A 219 8.14 -3.90 3.01
C ILE A 219 8.05 -3.31 1.61
N ALA A 220 9.18 -3.08 0.96
CA ALA A 220 9.25 -2.78 -0.46
C ALA A 220 9.84 -3.96 -1.22
N ILE A 221 9.20 -4.39 -2.32
CA ILE A 221 9.63 -5.52 -3.15
C ILE A 221 9.84 -5.03 -4.57
N GLU A 222 10.96 -5.40 -5.19
CA GLU A 222 11.25 -5.00 -6.57
C GLU A 222 10.20 -5.54 -7.56
N PRO A 223 9.97 -4.86 -8.70
CA PRO A 223 9.07 -5.32 -9.75
C PRO A 223 9.45 -6.72 -10.25
N PHE A 224 8.46 -7.51 -10.64
CA PHE A 224 8.75 -8.74 -11.37
C PHE A 224 9.10 -8.40 -12.82
N ALA A 225 10.25 -8.88 -13.29
CA ALA A 225 10.65 -8.72 -14.68
C ALA A 225 9.65 -9.43 -15.60
N LEU A 226 9.36 -8.82 -16.75
CA LEU A 226 8.75 -9.55 -17.85
C LEU A 226 9.71 -10.68 -18.23
N LYS A 227 9.27 -11.92 -18.09
CA LYS A 227 9.92 -12.98 -18.84
C LYS A 227 9.57 -12.73 -20.31
N ASP A 228 10.53 -12.88 -21.20
CA ASP A 228 10.31 -12.76 -22.65
C ASP A 228 9.11 -13.59 -23.18
N ASN A 229 8.58 -14.49 -22.36
CA ASN A 229 7.44 -15.38 -22.65
C ASN A 229 6.13 -14.99 -21.92
N ASP A 230 6.06 -13.85 -21.22
CA ASP A 230 4.86 -13.40 -20.50
C ASP A 230 3.79 -12.72 -21.39
N LEU A 231 3.85 -12.91 -22.70
CA LEU A 231 2.63 -12.85 -23.52
C LEU A 231 1.76 -14.03 -23.06
N ILE A 232 0.87 -13.76 -22.09
CA ILE A 232 -0.08 -14.75 -21.60
C ILE A 232 -1.07 -14.98 -22.74
N PHE A 233 -0.73 -15.94 -23.59
CA PHE A 233 -1.70 -16.54 -24.47
C PHE A 233 -2.65 -17.35 -23.59
N ASP A 234 -3.77 -16.73 -23.19
CA ASP A 234 -4.84 -17.48 -22.54
C ASP A 234 -5.53 -18.43 -23.53
N ASN A 235 -6.34 -19.35 -23.03
CA ASN A 235 -7.03 -20.30 -23.88
C ASN A 235 -7.97 -19.65 -24.92
N LYS A 236 -8.41 -18.39 -24.68
CA LYS A 236 -9.22 -17.63 -25.64
C LYS A 236 -8.39 -17.20 -26.85
N ILE A 237 -7.17 -16.74 -26.62
CA ILE A 237 -6.24 -16.36 -27.68
C ILE A 237 -5.87 -17.59 -28.51
N TYR A 238 -5.54 -18.73 -27.87
CA TYR A 238 -5.29 -19.99 -28.60
C TYR A 238 -6.48 -20.41 -29.46
N LYS A 239 -7.71 -20.33 -28.93
CA LYS A 239 -8.93 -20.65 -29.68
C LYS A 239 -9.16 -19.69 -30.86
N SER A 240 -8.97 -18.40 -30.66
CA SER A 240 -9.07 -17.40 -31.75
C SER A 240 -8.09 -17.69 -32.89
N PHE A 241 -6.86 -18.15 -32.60
CA PHE A 241 -5.93 -18.58 -33.64
C PHE A 241 -6.46 -19.83 -34.38
N LEU A 242 -7.04 -20.81 -33.63
CA LEU A 242 -7.58 -22.04 -34.23
C LEU A 242 -8.82 -21.80 -35.09
N GLU A 243 -9.62 -20.78 -34.79
CA GLU A 243 -10.78 -20.37 -35.58
C GLU A 243 -10.39 -19.71 -36.93
N ASN A 244 -9.21 -19.06 -36.97
CA ASN A 244 -8.82 -18.23 -38.10
C ASN A 244 -7.71 -18.84 -38.99
N MET A 245 -7.03 -19.93 -38.53
CA MET A 245 -5.95 -20.54 -39.29
C MET A 245 -5.69 -22.00 -38.93
N PRO A 246 -4.99 -22.77 -39.80
CA PRO A 246 -4.61 -24.15 -39.52
C PRO A 246 -3.71 -24.28 -38.30
N THR A 247 -3.92 -25.32 -37.49
CA THR A 247 -3.17 -25.56 -36.23
C THR A 247 -1.63 -25.47 -36.38
N LYS A 248 -1.10 -25.90 -37.52
CA LYS A 248 0.34 -25.89 -37.82
C LYS A 248 0.86 -24.48 -38.04
N GLU A 249 0.07 -23.57 -38.62
CA GLU A 249 0.39 -22.15 -38.81
C GLU A 249 0.23 -21.39 -37.50
N ALA A 250 -0.87 -21.63 -36.80
CA ALA A 250 -1.07 -21.08 -35.44
C ALA A 250 0.12 -21.40 -34.51
N ALA A 251 0.57 -22.67 -34.49
CA ALA A 251 1.72 -23.09 -33.69
C ALA A 251 3.01 -22.39 -34.12
N LYS A 252 3.22 -22.13 -35.40
CA LYS A 252 4.39 -21.41 -35.92
C LYS A 252 4.39 -19.94 -35.44
N ILE A 253 3.26 -19.26 -35.58
CA ILE A 253 3.13 -17.85 -35.20
C ILE A 253 3.25 -17.71 -33.68
N ILE A 254 2.47 -18.48 -32.93
CA ILE A 254 2.49 -18.43 -31.46
C ILE A 254 3.89 -18.75 -30.92
N SER A 255 4.59 -19.77 -31.44
CA SER A 255 5.93 -20.09 -30.99
C SER A 255 6.96 -18.99 -31.32
N SER A 256 6.78 -18.25 -32.43
CA SER A 256 7.65 -17.11 -32.75
C SER A 256 7.42 -15.92 -31.84
N ILE A 257 6.19 -15.68 -31.40
CA ILE A 257 5.80 -14.60 -30.48
C ILE A 257 6.18 -14.94 -29.04
N THR A 258 5.84 -16.16 -28.57
CA THR A 258 6.04 -16.59 -27.18
C THR A 258 7.45 -17.12 -26.90
N LYS A 259 8.24 -17.36 -27.95
CA LYS A 259 9.53 -18.08 -27.89
C LYS A 259 9.42 -19.49 -27.27
N GLU A 260 8.22 -20.03 -27.15
CA GLU A 260 7.98 -21.41 -26.70
C GLU A 260 8.35 -22.41 -27.80
N ASN A 261 8.69 -23.65 -27.36
CA ASN A 261 8.98 -24.72 -28.32
C ASN A 261 7.74 -25.02 -29.16
N LYS A 262 7.87 -24.95 -30.50
CA LYS A 262 6.78 -25.14 -31.46
C LYS A 262 6.01 -26.47 -31.25
N ARG A 263 6.69 -27.55 -30.87
CA ARG A 263 6.03 -28.84 -30.60
C ARG A 263 5.15 -28.77 -29.37
N HIS A 264 5.57 -28.04 -28.34
CA HIS A 264 4.78 -27.83 -27.11
C HIS A 264 3.53 -27.01 -27.40
N VAL A 265 3.66 -25.87 -28.12
CA VAL A 265 2.53 -25.04 -28.55
C VAL A 265 1.56 -25.85 -29.43
N TYR A 266 2.08 -26.64 -30.37
CA TYR A 266 1.24 -27.46 -31.25
C TYR A 266 0.42 -28.49 -30.45
N LYS A 267 1.01 -29.17 -29.48
CA LYS A 267 0.32 -30.11 -28.60
C LYS A 267 -0.80 -29.43 -27.81
N LYS A 268 -0.53 -28.26 -27.24
CA LYS A 268 -1.51 -27.48 -26.50
C LYS A 268 -2.69 -27.00 -27.39
N LEU A 269 -2.42 -26.60 -28.62
CA LEU A 269 -3.46 -26.28 -29.60
C LEU A 269 -4.35 -27.47 -29.97
N LEU A 270 -3.79 -28.68 -30.04
CA LEU A 270 -4.58 -29.89 -30.29
C LEU A 270 -5.49 -30.26 -29.12
N GLU A 271 -5.06 -29.99 -27.87
CA GLU A 271 -5.87 -30.21 -26.66
C GLU A 271 -7.03 -29.21 -26.52
N LEU A 272 -6.96 -28.09 -27.22
CA LEU A 272 -7.98 -27.04 -27.20
C LEU A 272 -8.96 -27.07 -28.38
N LYS A 273 -8.73 -27.96 -29.37
CA LYS A 273 -9.54 -28.17 -30.55
C LYS A 273 -10.65 -29.20 -30.29
#